data_003c52297672c149fb6ec28d9c0b7006
#
_entry.id   003c52297672c149fb6ec28d9c0b7006
#
_cell.length_a   1.000
_cell.length_b   1.000
_cell.length_c   1.000
_cell.angle_alpha   90.00
_cell.angle_beta   90.00
_cell.angle_gamma   90.00
#
_symmetry.space_group_name_H-M   'P 1'
#
loop_
_entity.id
_entity.type
_entity.pdbx_description
1 polymer ?
#
loop_
_entity_poly.entity_id
_entity_poly.type
_entity_poly.pdbx_seq_one_letter_code
_entity_poly.pdbx_strand_id
1 'polypeptide(L)'
;VLNPMIQLDRMETILKQIFSTAQVSIPVRKILLSRNGYIDYPGSVYNVQFVDKRKFSEWMGSIRKSYSPMKHMQIRAAQAILDYAQTTSFNRDIWKTHEEVEENE
;
A
#
# COMPACT_ATOMS: atom_id res chain seq x y z
N VAL A 1 18.33 -7.33 -2.65
CA VAL A 1 16.94 -7.72 -2.40
C VAL A 1 16.38 -6.91 -1.25
N LEU A 2 15.30 -6.20 -1.51
CA LEU A 2 14.66 -5.37 -0.49
C LEU A 2 13.86 -6.24 0.46
N ASN A 3 14.04 -5.99 1.76
CA ASN A 3 13.26 -6.68 2.79
C ASN A 3 11.78 -6.25 2.69
N PRO A 4 10.85 -7.17 2.46
CA PRO A 4 9.42 -6.82 2.31
C PRO A 4 8.85 -6.13 3.56
N MET A 5 9.36 -6.42 4.74
CA MET A 5 8.89 -5.79 5.98
C MET A 5 9.25 -4.31 6.01
N ILE A 6 10.44 -3.95 5.54
CA ILE A 6 10.86 -2.55 5.44
C ILE A 6 9.98 -1.81 4.42
N GLN A 7 9.67 -2.44 3.30
CA GLN A 7 8.76 -1.84 2.29
C GLN A 7 7.37 -1.60 2.86
N LEU A 8 6.81 -2.57 3.59
CA LEU A 8 5.50 -2.44 4.23
C LEU A 8 5.47 -1.30 5.25
N ASP A 9 6.52 -1.18 6.05
CA ASP A 9 6.61 -0.10 7.05
C ASP A 9 6.70 1.28 6.38
N ARG A 10 7.45 1.39 5.28
CA ARG A 10 7.53 2.63 4.51
C ARG A 10 6.18 2.99 3.89
N MET A 11 5.49 2.02 3.31
CA MET A 11 4.16 2.22 2.74
C MET A 11 3.15 2.65 3.81
N GLU A 12 3.20 2.02 4.98
CA GLU A 12 2.35 2.41 6.11
C GLU A 12 2.60 3.85 6.52
N THR A 13 3.85 4.25 6.64
CA THR A 13 4.22 5.61 7.01
C THR A 13 3.69 6.62 6.00
N ILE A 14 3.85 6.33 4.71
CA ILE A 14 3.35 7.20 3.63
C ILE A 14 1.83 7.31 3.68
N LEU A 15 1.12 6.19 3.82
CA LEU A 15 -0.35 6.19 3.88
C LEU A 15 -0.87 6.95 5.09
N LYS A 16 -0.27 6.76 6.25
CA LYS A 16 -0.65 7.50 7.45
C LYS A 16 -0.45 8.99 7.28
N GLN A 17 0.61 9.39 6.62
CA GLN A 17 0.89 10.79 6.33
C GLN A 17 -0.14 11.38 5.35
N ILE A 18 -0.47 10.65 4.28
CA ILE A 18 -1.50 11.05 3.31
C ILE A 18 -2.84 11.24 4.01
N PHE A 19 -3.26 10.27 4.83
CA PHE A 19 -4.55 10.31 5.51
C PHE A 19 -4.58 11.40 6.59
N SER A 20 -3.49 11.62 7.30
CA SER A 20 -3.40 12.70 8.28
C SER A 20 -3.55 14.07 7.62
N THR A 21 -2.87 14.28 6.50
CA THR A 21 -2.97 15.53 5.73
C THR A 21 -4.38 15.77 5.21
N ALA A 22 -5.05 14.72 4.75
CA ALA A 22 -6.41 14.79 4.22
C ALA A 22 -7.49 14.74 5.32
N GLN A 23 -7.09 14.60 6.58
CA GLN A 23 -8.01 14.46 7.72
C GLN A 23 -8.95 13.28 7.56
N VAL A 24 -8.42 12.14 7.10
CA VAL A 24 -9.14 10.89 6.95
C VAL A 24 -8.72 9.94 8.06
N SER A 25 -9.70 9.44 8.82
CA SER A 25 -9.47 8.42 9.85
C SER A 25 -9.94 7.06 9.33
N ILE A 26 -8.98 6.24 8.93
CA ILE A 26 -9.25 4.90 8.41
C ILE A 26 -8.10 3.98 8.86
N PRO A 27 -8.41 2.73 9.28
CA PRO A 27 -7.34 1.82 9.68
C PRO A 27 -6.53 1.35 8.49
N VAL A 28 -5.23 1.18 8.71
CA VAL A 28 -4.28 0.67 7.73
C VAL A 28 -3.77 -0.67 8.22
N ARG A 29 -3.87 -1.70 7.38
CA ARG A 29 -3.35 -3.04 7.69
C ARG A 29 -2.26 -3.42 6.71
N LYS A 30 -1.25 -4.10 7.21
CA LYS A 30 -0.12 -4.58 6.41
C LYS A 30 -0.30 -6.05 6.09
N ILE A 31 -0.20 -6.38 4.82
CA ILE A 31 -0.37 -7.74 4.34
C ILE A 31 0.77 -8.06 3.39
N LEU A 32 1.41 -9.19 3.61
CA LEU A 32 2.39 -9.74 2.68
C LEU A 32 1.70 -10.85 1.89
N LEU A 33 1.55 -10.62 0.59
CA LEU A 33 0.82 -11.51 -0.31
C LEU A 33 1.76 -12.24 -1.26
N SER A 34 1.65 -13.56 -1.31
CA SER A 34 2.34 -14.39 -2.29
C SER A 34 1.33 -15.12 -3.17
N ARG A 35 1.36 -14.86 -4.47
CA ARG A 35 0.41 -15.45 -5.43
C ARG A 35 0.82 -16.84 -5.90
N ASN A 36 2.11 -17.09 -6.02
CA ASN A 36 2.64 -18.27 -6.71
C ASN A 36 3.43 -19.21 -5.81
N GLY A 37 3.41 -19.00 -4.51
CA GLY A 37 4.16 -19.82 -3.58
C GLY A 37 3.54 -19.84 -2.21
N TYR A 38 4.22 -20.53 -1.30
CA TYR A 38 3.83 -20.60 0.10
C TYR A 38 4.77 -19.73 0.93
N ILE A 39 4.21 -19.14 1.99
CA ILE A 39 5.00 -18.33 2.91
C ILE A 39 5.22 -19.18 4.17
N ASP A 40 6.45 -19.62 4.37
CA ASP A 40 6.89 -20.30 5.57
C ASP A 40 7.79 -19.36 6.36
N TYR A 41 7.19 -18.59 7.23
CA TYR A 41 7.92 -17.67 8.10
C TYR A 41 7.86 -18.17 9.54
N PRO A 42 9.03 -18.39 10.18
CA PRO A 42 9.05 -18.90 11.56
C PRO A 42 8.63 -17.79 12.54
N GLY A 43 7.41 -17.85 13.00
CA GLY A 43 6.86 -16.90 13.95
C GLY A 43 5.88 -15.94 13.32
N SER A 44 5.44 -14.98 14.11
CA SER A 44 4.53 -13.91 13.66
C SER A 44 5.21 -12.56 13.78
N VAL A 45 4.95 -11.68 12.81
CA VAL A 45 5.41 -10.29 12.85
C VAL A 45 4.23 -9.41 13.26
N TYR A 46 4.45 -8.52 14.20
CA TYR A 46 3.41 -7.65 14.72
C TYR A 46 2.81 -6.78 13.59
N ASN A 47 1.49 -6.76 13.53
CA ASN A 47 0.71 -6.00 12.56
C ASN A 47 0.92 -6.37 11.09
N VAL A 48 1.51 -7.52 10.80
CA VAL A 48 1.65 -8.00 9.42
C VAL A 48 0.96 -9.35 9.29
N GLN A 49 0.07 -9.46 8.33
CA GLN A 49 -0.60 -10.72 8.01
C GLN A 49 0.06 -11.33 6.78
N PHE A 50 0.40 -12.61 6.87
CA PHE A 50 0.96 -13.37 5.74
C PHE A 50 -0.16 -14.13 5.04
N VAL A 51 -0.33 -13.86 3.75
CA VAL A 51 -1.36 -14.48 2.93
C VAL A 51 -0.70 -15.10 1.71
N ASP A 52 -0.68 -16.43 1.65
CA ASP A 52 -0.16 -17.15 0.50
C ASP A 52 -1.30 -17.76 -0.33
N LYS A 53 -0.93 -18.54 -1.35
CA LYS A 53 -1.88 -19.17 -2.25
C LYS A 53 -2.93 -20.02 -1.50
N ARG A 54 -2.53 -20.68 -0.41
CA ARG A 54 -3.43 -21.56 0.37
C ARG A 54 -4.50 -20.78 1.13
N LYS A 55 -4.16 -19.54 1.56
CA LYS A 55 -4.99 -18.74 2.46
C LYS A 55 -5.76 -17.63 1.77
N PHE A 56 -5.49 -17.43 0.49
CA PHE A 56 -6.01 -16.25 -0.23
C PHE A 56 -7.55 -16.17 -0.24
N SER A 57 -8.20 -17.28 -0.60
CA SER A 57 -9.68 -17.31 -0.68
C SER A 57 -10.33 -17.07 0.68
N GLU A 58 -9.80 -17.70 1.73
CA GLU A 58 -10.27 -17.52 3.09
C GLU A 58 -10.10 -16.08 3.56
N TRP A 59 -8.92 -15.50 3.28
CA TRP A 59 -8.62 -14.12 3.62
C TRP A 59 -9.56 -13.14 2.92
N MET A 60 -9.79 -13.31 1.62
CA MET A 60 -10.73 -12.47 0.87
C MET A 60 -12.14 -12.56 1.42
N GLY A 61 -12.59 -13.77 1.77
CA GLY A 61 -13.89 -13.97 2.40
C GLY A 61 -14.01 -13.28 3.74
N SER A 62 -12.97 -13.33 4.57
CA SER A 62 -12.99 -12.68 5.88
C SER A 62 -13.01 -11.15 5.76
N ILE A 63 -12.29 -10.59 4.77
CA ILE A 63 -12.32 -9.15 4.51
C ILE A 63 -13.71 -8.68 4.11
N ARG A 64 -14.36 -9.39 3.20
CA ARG A 64 -15.72 -9.06 2.76
C ARG A 64 -16.73 -9.05 3.91
N LYS A 65 -16.54 -9.93 4.90
CA LYS A 65 -17.43 -10.02 6.06
C LYS A 65 -17.11 -8.99 7.14
N SER A 66 -15.85 -8.60 7.28
CA SER A 66 -15.37 -7.85 8.44
C SER A 66 -15.34 -6.34 8.24
N TYR A 67 -15.37 -5.85 7.00
CA TYR A 67 -15.14 -4.44 6.74
C TYR A 67 -16.32 -3.78 6.06
N SER A 68 -16.90 -2.84 6.81
CA SER A 68 -17.87 -1.91 6.27
C SER A 68 -17.56 -0.51 6.82
N PRO A 69 -16.42 0.11 6.43
CA PRO A 69 -16.18 1.49 6.83
C PRO A 69 -17.22 2.40 6.20
N MET A 70 -17.48 3.54 6.83
CA MET A 70 -18.44 4.50 6.30
C MET A 70 -18.06 4.91 4.88
N LYS A 71 -19.06 4.88 3.99
CA LYS A 71 -18.85 5.07 2.56
C LYS A 71 -18.12 6.39 2.23
N HIS A 72 -18.45 7.47 2.92
CA HIS A 72 -17.80 8.75 2.69
C HIS A 72 -16.33 8.76 3.09
N MET A 73 -15.94 7.99 4.11
CA MET A 73 -14.54 7.85 4.49
C MET A 73 -13.75 7.05 3.46
N GLN A 74 -14.37 6.03 2.86
CA GLN A 74 -13.76 5.28 1.77
C GLN A 74 -13.47 6.17 0.57
N ILE A 75 -14.45 6.99 0.19
CA ILE A 75 -14.32 7.91 -0.94
C ILE A 75 -13.20 8.93 -0.67
N ARG A 76 -13.18 9.51 0.53
CA ARG A 76 -12.15 10.48 0.90
C ARG A 76 -10.75 9.86 0.92
N ALA A 77 -10.62 8.62 1.42
CA ALA A 77 -9.34 7.90 1.43
C ALA A 77 -8.87 7.63 0.00
N ALA A 78 -9.75 7.15 -0.86
CA ALA A 78 -9.43 6.91 -2.26
C ALA A 78 -9.00 8.20 -2.98
N GLN A 79 -9.70 9.30 -2.74
CA GLN A 79 -9.36 10.60 -3.33
C GLN A 79 -7.99 11.10 -2.85
N ALA A 80 -7.70 10.94 -1.56
CA ALA A 80 -6.40 11.33 -1.00
C ALA A 80 -5.24 10.55 -1.64
N ILE A 81 -5.41 9.25 -1.82
CA ILE A 81 -4.42 8.40 -2.48
C ILE A 81 -4.23 8.80 -3.93
N LEU A 82 -5.32 9.04 -4.65
CA LEU A 82 -5.27 9.47 -6.06
C LEU A 82 -4.53 10.81 -6.20
N ASP A 83 -4.83 11.77 -5.38
CA ASP A 83 -4.18 13.09 -5.41
C ASP A 83 -2.68 12.96 -5.18
N TYR A 84 -2.29 12.15 -4.21
CA TYR A 84 -0.88 11.89 -3.95
C TYR A 84 -0.20 11.18 -5.13
N ALA A 85 -0.83 10.16 -5.68
CA ALA A 85 -0.28 9.39 -6.79
C ALA A 85 -0.11 10.24 -8.05
N GLN A 86 -1.08 11.10 -8.36
CA GLN A 86 -1.00 12.02 -9.49
C GLN A 86 0.15 13.01 -9.33
N THR A 87 0.28 13.62 -8.16
CA THR A 87 1.36 14.54 -7.87
C THR A 87 2.73 13.87 -7.97
N THR A 88 2.85 12.67 -7.41
CA THR A 88 4.09 11.90 -7.44
C THR A 88 4.45 11.48 -8.85
N SER A 89 3.49 11.02 -9.64
CA SER A 89 3.71 10.65 -11.03
C SER A 89 4.14 11.84 -11.89
N PHE A 90 3.49 12.98 -11.70
CA PHE A 90 3.86 14.22 -12.39
C PHE A 90 5.30 14.62 -12.09
N ASN A 91 5.68 14.62 -10.82
CA ASN A 91 7.04 14.94 -10.41
C ASN A 91 8.06 13.97 -10.99
N ARG A 92 7.74 12.69 -11.03
CA ARG A 92 8.62 11.66 -11.59
C ARG A 92 8.80 11.85 -13.09
N ASP A 93 7.75 12.18 -13.83
CA ASP A 93 7.81 12.41 -15.26
C ASP A 93 8.67 13.64 -15.60
N ILE A 94 8.57 14.70 -14.82
CA ILE A 94 9.44 15.88 -14.95
C ILE A 94 10.91 15.48 -14.76
N TRP A 95 11.21 14.68 -13.74
CA TRP A 95 12.57 14.21 -13.46
C TRP A 95 13.12 13.36 -14.62
N LYS A 96 12.32 12.45 -15.15
CA LYS A 96 12.72 11.63 -16.31
C LYS A 96 13.04 12.47 -17.51
N THR A 97 12.23 13.47 -17.83
CA THR A 97 12.47 14.36 -18.96
C THR A 97 13.79 15.12 -18.79
N HIS A 98 14.07 15.55 -17.56
CA HIS A 98 15.33 16.23 -17.24
C HIS A 98 16.54 15.31 -17.45
N GLU A 99 16.48 14.07 -16.99
CA GLU A 99 17.54 13.09 -17.15
C GLU A 99 17.78 12.76 -18.62
N GLU A 100 16.75 12.59 -19.42
CA GLU A 100 16.84 12.33 -20.85
C GLU A 100 17.51 13.48 -21.59
N VAL A 101 17.20 14.71 -21.24
CA VAL A 101 17.83 15.89 -21.85
C VAL A 101 19.33 15.95 -21.50
N GLU A 102 19.69 15.67 -20.25
CA GLU A 102 21.10 15.65 -19.82
C GLU A 102 21.88 14.55 -20.50
N GLU A 103 21.31 13.36 -20.68
CA GLU A 103 21.97 12.24 -21.35
C GLU A 103 22.23 12.50 -22.84
N ASN A 104 21.40 13.30 -23.49
CA ASN A 104 21.52 13.61 -24.91
C ASN A 104 22.46 14.77 -25.21
N GLU A 105 22.99 15.41 -24.22
CA GLU A 105 24.01 16.47 -24.35
C GLU A 105 25.41 15.88 -24.22
#